data_90503131c154b5c919890f545795ac5c
#
_entry.id   90503131c154b5c919890f545795ac5c
#
_cell.length_a   1.000
_cell.length_b   1.000
_cell.length_c   1.000
_cell.angle_alpha   90.00
_cell.angle_beta   90.00
_cell.angle_gamma   90.00
#
_symmetry.space_group_name_H-M   'P 1'
#
loop_
_entity.id
_entity.type
_entity.pdbx_description
1 polymer ?
#
loop_
_entity_poly.entity_id
_entity_poly.type
_entity_poly.pdbx_seq_one_letter_code
_entity_poly.pdbx_strand_id
1 'polypeptide(L)'
;MPIGAFTGQFDVALLCVQVFFVFFLCLVYYLRQEDKREGYPLVSERTRKTGGRVVVEGFPPVPKPKVFIQPHGRPPVFAPRVEEAQPIHAMRLGNQLGLPIEPIGDPMLAGVGPGSWLPKADEPDLSFNGEPVFRPMRTEPEFHVHKKDPDPRGWAIVGLDKERAGRVVDIWIDKSEHFARFLEVELDPAIHALRIVEEPATPDEEHLFDKVDDATAETRDRLSREITEAPPPHRVLIPTEFISTNPARRLVRTDAVTAAQFANAPGRKADTLLTAREEQRIRGYFGGGFLYASPRRRGPLL
;
A
#
# COMPACT_ATOMS: atom_id res chain seq x y z
N MET A 1 -7.00 38.51 -54.89
CA MET A 1 -6.08 37.53 -54.24
C MET A 1 -6.87 36.73 -53.24
N PRO A 2 -6.69 35.44 -53.17
CA PRO A 2 -7.33 34.66 -52.09
C PRO A 2 -6.86 35.19 -50.72
N ILE A 3 -7.80 35.29 -49.78
CA ILE A 3 -7.51 35.75 -48.41
C ILE A 3 -6.53 34.75 -47.77
N GLY A 4 -5.38 35.22 -47.28
CA GLY A 4 -4.33 34.37 -46.69
C GLY A 4 -3.16 34.04 -47.63
N ALA A 5 -3.19 34.38 -48.90
CA ALA A 5 -2.06 34.19 -49.81
C ALA A 5 -0.97 35.24 -49.53
N PHE A 6 0.26 34.75 -49.33
CA PHE A 6 1.43 35.61 -49.16
C PHE A 6 2.01 36.08 -50.50
N THR A 7 1.93 35.20 -51.47
CA THR A 7 2.20 35.47 -52.88
C THR A 7 1.16 34.76 -53.73
N GLY A 8 1.04 35.03 -55.02
CA GLY A 8 0.09 34.35 -55.92
C GLY A 8 0.29 32.81 -56.00
N GLN A 9 1.40 32.28 -55.48
CA GLN A 9 1.73 30.85 -55.47
C GLN A 9 1.83 30.21 -54.07
N PHE A 10 1.66 31.02 -52.99
CA PHE A 10 1.87 30.57 -51.62
C PHE A 10 0.64 30.92 -50.75
N ASP A 11 -0.09 29.89 -50.37
CA ASP A 11 -1.26 30.01 -49.49
C ASP A 11 -0.85 29.76 -48.01
N VAL A 12 -0.82 30.85 -47.26
CA VAL A 12 -0.44 30.83 -45.82
C VAL A 12 -1.44 30.05 -45.00
N ALA A 13 -2.73 30.07 -45.33
CA ALA A 13 -3.74 29.32 -44.59
C ALA A 13 -3.54 27.82 -44.76
N LEU A 14 -3.28 27.36 -45.98
CA LEU A 14 -2.97 25.95 -46.26
C LEU A 14 -1.70 25.51 -45.56
N LEU A 15 -0.65 26.33 -45.55
CA LEU A 15 0.59 26.06 -44.83
C LEU A 15 0.35 25.90 -43.32
N CYS A 16 -0.43 26.82 -42.72
CA CYS A 16 -0.77 26.73 -41.29
C CYS A 16 -1.50 25.41 -40.97
N VAL A 17 -2.45 25.00 -41.81
CA VAL A 17 -3.13 23.70 -41.65
C VAL A 17 -2.17 22.52 -41.71
N GLN A 18 -1.27 22.53 -42.70
CA GLN A 18 -0.28 21.47 -42.85
C GLN A 18 0.68 21.39 -41.64
N VAL A 19 1.19 22.54 -41.18
CA VAL A 19 2.06 22.62 -40.00
C VAL A 19 1.32 22.14 -38.75
N PHE A 20 0.03 22.53 -38.60
CA PHE A 20 -0.81 22.05 -37.52
C PHE A 20 -0.93 20.53 -37.53
N PHE A 21 -1.19 19.90 -38.67
CA PHE A 21 -1.29 18.43 -38.73
C PHE A 21 0.03 17.73 -38.38
N VAL A 22 1.15 18.25 -38.85
CA VAL A 22 2.48 17.71 -38.48
C VAL A 22 2.69 17.84 -36.96
N PHE A 23 2.44 19.01 -36.40
CA PHE A 23 2.50 19.22 -34.96
C PHE A 23 1.57 18.25 -34.19
N PHE A 24 0.33 18.11 -34.66
CA PHE A 24 -0.66 17.24 -34.03
C PHE A 24 -0.22 15.77 -34.01
N LEU A 25 0.30 15.26 -35.14
CA LEU A 25 0.83 13.90 -35.21
C LEU A 25 2.03 13.69 -34.26
N CYS A 26 2.94 14.67 -34.21
CA CYS A 26 4.06 14.64 -33.26
C CYS A 26 3.56 14.66 -31.80
N LEU A 27 2.53 15.47 -31.50
CA LEU A 27 1.93 15.54 -30.18
C LEU A 27 1.29 14.19 -29.80
N VAL A 28 0.51 13.59 -30.70
CA VAL A 28 -0.11 12.28 -30.47
C VAL A 28 0.96 11.20 -30.21
N TYR A 29 2.03 11.19 -31.01
CA TYR A 29 3.15 10.29 -30.80
C TYR A 29 3.77 10.49 -29.41
N TYR A 30 4.08 11.74 -29.04
CA TYR A 30 4.65 12.11 -27.76
C TYR A 30 3.77 11.66 -26.60
N LEU A 31 2.47 11.99 -26.63
CA LEU A 31 1.53 11.62 -25.57
C LEU A 31 1.42 10.09 -25.43
N ARG A 32 1.32 9.36 -26.56
CA ARG A 32 1.28 7.89 -26.54
C ARG A 32 2.56 7.28 -25.98
N GLN A 33 3.70 7.92 -26.16
CA GLN A 33 4.95 7.47 -25.56
C GLN A 33 4.99 7.78 -24.07
N GLU A 34 4.53 8.96 -23.66
CA GLU A 34 4.44 9.34 -22.23
C GLU A 34 3.47 8.43 -21.44
N ASP A 35 2.34 8.03 -22.03
CA ASP A 35 1.39 7.09 -21.42
C ASP A 35 2.05 5.76 -21.02
N LYS A 36 3.12 5.37 -21.72
CA LYS A 36 3.84 4.12 -21.43
C LYS A 36 4.85 4.20 -20.28
N ARG A 37 4.87 5.31 -19.53
CA ARG A 37 5.71 5.40 -18.32
C ARG A 37 5.17 4.59 -17.17
N GLU A 38 3.87 4.26 -17.22
CA GLU A 38 3.20 3.45 -16.22
C GLU A 38 2.58 2.20 -16.86
N GLY A 39 2.68 1.06 -16.16
CA GLY A 39 2.10 -0.20 -16.60
C GLY A 39 2.78 -0.90 -17.77
N TYR A 40 3.94 -0.44 -18.25
CA TYR A 40 4.71 -1.06 -19.33
C TYR A 40 6.10 -1.48 -18.85
N PRO A 41 6.68 -2.55 -19.45
CA PRO A 41 6.13 -3.37 -20.54
C PRO A 41 5.00 -4.30 -20.09
N LEU A 42 4.06 -4.58 -20.99
CA LEU A 42 3.01 -5.57 -20.75
C LEU A 42 3.60 -6.98 -20.81
N VAL A 43 3.15 -7.85 -19.92
CA VAL A 43 3.59 -9.25 -19.87
C VAL A 43 2.42 -10.16 -20.23
N SER A 44 2.57 -10.98 -21.25
CA SER A 44 1.59 -11.98 -21.65
C SER A 44 2.01 -13.38 -21.25
N GLU A 45 1.15 -14.10 -20.54
CA GLU A 45 1.35 -15.51 -20.23
C GLU A 45 0.83 -16.46 -21.31
N ARG A 46 0.20 -15.93 -22.37
CA ARG A 46 -0.51 -16.72 -23.41
C ARG A 46 0.40 -17.64 -24.23
N THR A 47 1.68 -17.35 -24.31
CA THR A 47 2.64 -18.07 -25.18
C THR A 47 3.41 -19.15 -24.44
N ARG A 48 2.83 -19.79 -23.44
CA ARG A 48 3.47 -20.84 -22.64
C ARG A 48 3.82 -22.13 -23.39
N LYS A 49 3.44 -22.28 -24.67
CA LYS A 49 3.89 -23.41 -25.52
C LYS A 49 5.43 -23.46 -25.69
N THR A 50 6.13 -22.34 -25.46
CA THR A 50 7.58 -22.21 -25.54
C THR A 50 8.27 -21.86 -24.19
N GLY A 51 7.56 -21.87 -23.07
CA GLY A 51 8.16 -21.76 -21.73
C GLY A 51 8.55 -20.34 -21.27
N GLY A 52 8.27 -19.27 -22.02
CA GLY A 52 8.67 -17.90 -21.67
C GLY A 52 7.52 -16.92 -21.53
N ARG A 53 7.66 -15.93 -20.67
CA ARG A 53 6.80 -14.74 -20.65
C ARG A 53 7.12 -13.90 -21.89
N VAL A 54 6.10 -13.53 -22.66
CA VAL A 54 6.25 -12.59 -23.79
C VAL A 54 6.07 -11.18 -23.27
N VAL A 55 7.10 -10.37 -23.41
CA VAL A 55 7.08 -8.94 -23.13
C VAL A 55 6.58 -8.20 -24.37
N VAL A 56 5.54 -7.39 -24.22
CA VAL A 56 4.94 -6.61 -25.30
C VAL A 56 5.05 -5.13 -24.97
N GLU A 57 5.86 -4.42 -25.74
CA GLU A 57 5.98 -2.97 -25.62
C GLU A 57 5.06 -2.23 -26.61
N GLY A 58 4.92 -2.78 -27.83
CA GLY A 58 4.17 -2.15 -28.91
C GLY A 58 4.83 -0.86 -29.39
N PHE A 59 4.15 -0.17 -30.34
CA PHE A 59 4.58 1.13 -30.85
C PHE A 59 3.75 2.26 -30.22
N PRO A 60 4.36 3.40 -29.88
CA PRO A 60 5.79 3.71 -29.77
C PRO A 60 6.49 2.92 -28.65
N PRO A 61 7.84 2.83 -28.64
CA PRO A 61 8.58 2.13 -27.58
C PRO A 61 8.42 2.84 -26.24
N VAL A 62 8.71 2.09 -25.14
CA VAL A 62 8.72 2.66 -23.78
C VAL A 62 9.76 3.78 -23.71
N PRO A 63 9.43 4.96 -23.17
CA PRO A 63 10.36 6.09 -23.13
C PRO A 63 11.48 5.85 -22.12
N LYS A 64 12.59 6.57 -22.30
CA LYS A 64 13.67 6.59 -21.30
C LYS A 64 13.16 7.12 -19.97
N PRO A 65 13.66 6.60 -18.82
CA PRO A 65 13.24 7.07 -17.51
C PRO A 65 13.42 8.59 -17.35
N LYS A 66 12.37 9.25 -16.85
CA LYS A 66 12.45 10.63 -16.35
C LYS A 66 12.73 10.58 -14.84
N VAL A 67 13.45 11.59 -14.38
CA VAL A 67 13.76 11.79 -12.96
C VAL A 67 12.83 12.86 -12.41
N PHE A 68 12.10 12.53 -11.35
CA PHE A 68 11.23 13.46 -10.64
C PHE A 68 11.87 13.80 -9.29
N ILE A 69 12.24 15.06 -9.13
CA ILE A 69 12.81 15.56 -7.88
C ILE A 69 11.67 15.75 -6.88
N GLN A 70 11.79 15.06 -5.76
CA GLN A 70 10.82 15.14 -4.67
C GLN A 70 11.14 16.34 -3.76
N PRO A 71 10.11 17.05 -3.22
CA PRO A 71 10.34 18.09 -2.21
C PRO A 71 10.87 17.49 -0.91
N HIS A 72 11.37 18.38 -0.02
CA HIS A 72 11.82 18.03 1.33
C HIS A 72 12.99 17.04 1.40
N GLY A 73 13.87 17.03 0.38
CA GLY A 73 15.08 16.19 0.39
C GLY A 73 14.79 14.70 0.19
N ARG A 74 13.59 14.31 -0.21
CA ARG A 74 13.27 12.92 -0.52
C ARG A 74 14.06 12.44 -1.73
N PRO A 75 14.39 11.14 -1.82
CA PRO A 75 15.09 10.59 -2.97
C PRO A 75 14.30 10.78 -4.27
N PRO A 76 14.98 11.04 -5.40
CA PRO A 76 14.30 11.22 -6.67
C PRO A 76 13.58 9.94 -7.11
N VAL A 77 12.43 10.11 -7.76
CA VAL A 77 11.65 9.01 -8.33
C VAL A 77 11.88 8.94 -9.83
N PHE A 78 12.01 7.73 -10.34
CA PHE A 78 12.19 7.45 -11.76
C PHE A 78 10.91 6.87 -12.36
N ALA A 79 10.51 7.29 -13.55
CA ALA A 79 9.42 6.71 -14.30
C ALA A 79 9.81 6.53 -15.80
N PRO A 80 9.67 5.33 -16.40
CA PRO A 80 9.17 4.09 -15.80
C PRO A 80 10.08 3.56 -14.70
N ARG A 81 9.47 3.01 -13.66
CA ARG A 81 10.19 2.35 -12.58
C ARG A 81 10.34 0.87 -12.93
N VAL A 82 11.54 0.35 -12.77
CA VAL A 82 11.74 -1.09 -12.77
C VAL A 82 11.26 -1.60 -11.40
N GLU A 83 10.11 -2.26 -11.39
CA GLU A 83 9.62 -2.92 -10.18
C GLU A 83 10.36 -4.25 -10.04
N GLU A 84 11.01 -4.43 -8.91
CA GLU A 84 11.52 -5.73 -8.53
C GLU A 84 10.34 -6.65 -8.26
N ALA A 85 10.35 -7.84 -8.89
CA ALA A 85 9.31 -8.84 -8.66
C ALA A 85 9.38 -9.29 -7.19
N GLN A 86 8.40 -8.89 -6.40
CA GLN A 86 8.30 -9.35 -5.03
C GLN A 86 7.73 -10.77 -5.00
N PRO A 87 8.22 -11.64 -4.09
CA PRO A 87 7.67 -12.97 -3.92
C PRO A 87 6.20 -12.84 -3.47
N ILE A 88 5.34 -13.59 -4.14
CA ILE A 88 3.92 -13.66 -3.79
C ILE A 88 3.74 -14.85 -2.84
N HIS A 89 3.30 -14.59 -1.61
CA HIS A 89 2.99 -15.63 -0.62
C HIS A 89 1.65 -16.32 -0.93
N ALA A 90 1.56 -16.92 -2.11
CA ALA A 90 0.37 -17.64 -2.55
C ALA A 90 0.72 -18.78 -3.49
N MET A 91 -0.10 -19.83 -3.46
CA MET A 91 -0.01 -20.95 -4.38
C MET A 91 -1.17 -20.92 -5.38
N ARG A 92 -0.96 -21.43 -6.59
CA ARG A 92 -2.03 -21.64 -7.55
C ARG A 92 -2.80 -22.91 -7.21
N LEU A 93 -4.12 -22.87 -7.31
CA LEU A 93 -4.97 -24.07 -7.12
C LEU A 93 -4.81 -25.11 -8.22
N GLY A 94 -4.03 -24.85 -9.24
CA GLY A 94 -3.72 -25.81 -10.30
C GLY A 94 -2.85 -25.21 -11.41
N ASN A 95 -2.59 -26.03 -12.45
CA ASN A 95 -1.67 -25.70 -13.54
C ASN A 95 -2.33 -24.88 -14.69
N GLN A 96 -3.63 -24.69 -14.66
CA GLN A 96 -4.34 -23.95 -15.71
C GLN A 96 -4.19 -22.43 -15.51
N LEU A 97 -4.14 -21.70 -16.63
CA LEU A 97 -4.11 -20.23 -16.59
C LEU A 97 -5.45 -19.68 -16.10
N GLY A 98 -5.41 -18.66 -15.27
CA GLY A 98 -6.61 -17.99 -14.75
C GLY A 98 -7.24 -18.67 -13.53
N LEU A 99 -6.64 -19.75 -13.01
CA LEU A 99 -7.09 -20.31 -11.73
C LEU A 99 -6.78 -19.35 -10.58
N PRO A 100 -7.63 -19.35 -9.54
CA PRO A 100 -7.40 -18.57 -8.34
C PRO A 100 -6.08 -18.93 -7.67
N ILE A 101 -5.56 -17.98 -6.92
CA ILE A 101 -4.42 -18.19 -6.02
C ILE A 101 -4.94 -18.27 -4.59
N GLU A 102 -4.32 -19.13 -3.79
CA GLU A 102 -4.61 -19.29 -2.37
C GLU A 102 -3.44 -18.77 -1.54
N PRO A 103 -3.67 -17.93 -0.52
CA PRO A 103 -2.63 -17.44 0.37
C PRO A 103 -1.94 -18.59 1.10
N ILE A 104 -0.61 -18.48 1.30
CA ILE A 104 0.19 -19.41 2.12
C ILE A 104 0.33 -18.80 3.51
N GLY A 105 0.12 -19.61 4.56
CA GLY A 105 0.17 -19.13 5.96
C GLY A 105 -1.10 -18.37 6.37
N ASP A 106 -0.96 -17.33 7.21
CA ASP A 106 -2.09 -16.48 7.58
C ASP A 106 -2.55 -15.64 6.40
N PRO A 107 -3.77 -15.85 5.88
CA PRO A 107 -4.29 -15.12 4.71
C PRO A 107 -4.34 -13.59 4.91
N MET A 108 -4.42 -13.13 6.16
CA MET A 108 -4.46 -11.69 6.46
C MET A 108 -3.06 -11.05 6.38
N LEU A 109 -2.00 -11.85 6.55
CA LEU A 109 -0.61 -11.40 6.51
C LEU A 109 0.07 -11.69 5.16
N ALA A 110 -0.48 -12.60 4.36
CA ALA A 110 0.10 -13.04 3.09
C ALA A 110 0.23 -11.94 2.02
N GLY A 111 -0.45 -10.79 2.19
CA GLY A 111 -0.36 -9.66 1.27
C GLY A 111 -1.00 -9.90 -0.11
N VAL A 112 -1.91 -10.88 -0.22
CA VAL A 112 -2.61 -11.22 -1.47
C VAL A 112 -4.12 -11.09 -1.30
N GLY A 113 -4.83 -10.91 -2.43
CA GLY A 113 -6.27 -10.75 -2.42
C GLY A 113 -6.72 -9.49 -1.67
N PRO A 114 -7.80 -9.54 -0.87
CA PRO A 114 -8.28 -8.39 -0.09
C PRO A 114 -7.29 -7.85 0.94
N GLY A 115 -6.34 -8.70 1.39
CA GLY A 115 -5.27 -8.31 2.31
C GLY A 115 -4.03 -7.76 1.61
N SER A 116 -4.07 -7.56 0.29
CA SER A 116 -2.95 -6.99 -0.46
C SER A 116 -2.70 -5.53 -0.10
N TRP A 117 -1.46 -5.12 -0.19
CA TRP A 117 -1.03 -3.76 0.07
C TRP A 117 0.09 -3.34 -0.89
N LEU A 118 0.18 -2.04 -1.14
CA LEU A 118 1.21 -1.49 -2.02
C LEU A 118 2.54 -1.33 -1.27
N PRO A 119 3.67 -1.75 -1.84
CA PRO A 119 4.99 -1.58 -1.26
C PRO A 119 5.45 -0.11 -1.38
N LYS A 120 4.82 0.80 -0.62
CA LYS A 120 5.22 2.19 -0.54
C LYS A 120 6.57 2.36 0.17
N ALA A 121 7.13 3.57 0.09
CA ALA A 121 8.34 3.92 0.83
C ALA A 121 8.12 3.76 2.35
N ASP A 122 9.19 3.36 3.06
CA ASP A 122 9.15 3.19 4.50
C ASP A 122 9.51 4.50 5.22
N GLU A 123 8.85 5.57 4.79
CA GLU A 123 8.98 6.93 5.26
C GLU A 123 7.59 7.51 5.52
N PRO A 124 7.43 8.45 6.48
CA PRO A 124 6.18 9.14 6.69
C PRO A 124 5.74 9.92 5.45
N ASP A 125 4.44 9.93 5.14
CA ASP A 125 3.92 10.87 4.18
C ASP A 125 4.01 12.29 4.74
N LEU A 126 4.51 13.23 3.92
CA LEU A 126 4.72 14.61 4.32
C LEU A 126 3.69 15.53 3.71
N SER A 127 3.23 16.49 4.50
CA SER A 127 2.42 17.61 4.05
C SER A 127 3.22 18.57 3.16
N PHE A 128 2.56 19.57 2.59
CA PHE A 128 3.22 20.62 1.81
C PHE A 128 4.36 21.32 2.59
N ASN A 129 4.20 21.46 3.91
CA ASN A 129 5.19 22.09 4.78
C ASN A 129 6.36 21.17 5.20
N GLY A 130 6.35 19.91 4.76
CA GLY A 130 7.38 18.92 5.14
C GLY A 130 7.13 18.26 6.49
N GLU A 131 5.98 18.45 7.11
CA GLU A 131 5.60 17.78 8.35
C GLU A 131 4.89 16.44 8.06
N PRO A 132 5.03 15.43 8.95
CA PRO A 132 4.29 14.19 8.83
C PRO A 132 2.78 14.42 8.81
N VAL A 133 2.09 13.78 7.85
CA VAL A 133 0.64 13.90 7.67
C VAL A 133 -0.12 13.24 8.82
N PHE A 134 0.28 12.02 9.19
CA PHE A 134 -0.39 11.25 10.25
C PHE A 134 0.29 11.46 11.58
N ARG A 135 -0.48 11.95 12.55
CA ARG A 135 -0.01 12.22 13.92
C ARG A 135 -1.06 11.80 14.95
N PRO A 136 -0.63 11.31 16.12
CA PRO A 136 -1.56 11.09 17.22
C PRO A 136 -2.04 12.43 17.81
N MET A 137 -3.32 12.53 18.12
CA MET A 137 -3.93 13.76 18.61
C MET A 137 -3.29 14.26 19.91
N ARG A 138 -2.71 13.37 20.73
CA ARG A 138 -1.97 13.74 21.93
C ARG A 138 -0.76 14.65 21.68
N THR A 139 -0.20 14.62 20.46
CA THR A 139 0.95 15.48 20.09
C THR A 139 0.55 16.77 19.38
N GLU A 140 -0.71 16.92 19.05
CA GLU A 140 -1.23 18.04 18.25
C GLU A 140 -2.31 18.80 19.06
N PRO A 141 -1.91 19.76 19.92
CA PRO A 141 -2.83 20.42 20.85
C PRO A 141 -3.93 21.26 20.17
N GLU A 142 -3.73 21.61 18.92
CA GLU A 142 -4.72 22.33 18.09
C GLU A 142 -5.90 21.45 17.67
N PHE A 143 -5.72 20.12 17.69
CA PHE A 143 -6.77 19.17 17.31
C PHE A 143 -7.48 18.63 18.55
N HIS A 144 -8.80 18.65 18.51
CA HIS A 144 -9.64 18.11 19.56
C HIS A 144 -10.95 17.57 18.99
N VAL A 145 -11.55 16.60 19.66
CA VAL A 145 -12.88 16.11 19.31
C VAL A 145 -13.90 17.21 19.62
N HIS A 146 -14.78 17.48 18.65
CA HIS A 146 -15.80 18.49 18.82
C HIS A 146 -16.71 18.16 20.00
N LYS A 147 -17.13 19.16 20.81
CA LYS A 147 -17.87 18.97 22.07
C LYS A 147 -19.17 18.19 21.92
N LYS A 148 -19.80 18.18 20.75
CA LYS A 148 -21.04 17.46 20.48
C LYS A 148 -20.83 16.04 20.00
N ASP A 149 -19.59 15.70 19.61
CA ASP A 149 -19.25 14.38 19.08
C ASP A 149 -18.75 13.48 20.22
N PRO A 150 -19.05 12.19 20.15
CA PRO A 150 -18.58 11.26 21.15
C PRO A 150 -17.07 11.03 20.99
N ASP A 151 -16.31 11.26 22.06
CA ASP A 151 -14.90 10.95 22.10
C ASP A 151 -14.70 9.45 22.44
N PRO A 152 -14.15 8.65 21.51
CA PRO A 152 -13.98 7.21 21.72
C PRO A 152 -12.83 6.84 22.65
N ARG A 153 -12.00 7.79 23.07
CA ARG A 153 -10.87 7.51 23.97
C ARG A 153 -11.35 6.94 25.30
N GLY A 154 -10.69 5.90 25.76
CA GLY A 154 -11.08 5.15 26.95
C GLY A 154 -12.22 4.16 26.75
N TRP A 155 -12.80 4.05 25.53
CA TRP A 155 -13.85 3.06 25.27
C TRP A 155 -13.25 1.69 24.98
N ALA A 156 -14.03 0.65 25.33
CA ALA A 156 -13.66 -0.71 24.94
C ALA A 156 -13.78 -0.90 23.42
N ILE A 157 -12.89 -1.72 22.86
CA ILE A 157 -13.02 -2.20 21.48
C ILE A 157 -13.32 -3.69 21.47
N VAL A 158 -14.27 -4.09 20.63
CA VAL A 158 -14.67 -5.49 20.43
C VAL A 158 -14.52 -5.90 18.98
N GLY A 159 -14.13 -7.15 18.77
CA GLY A 159 -14.01 -7.75 17.46
C GLY A 159 -15.34 -8.22 16.87
N LEU A 160 -15.23 -8.88 15.71
CA LEU A 160 -16.33 -9.55 15.01
C LEU A 160 -17.05 -10.59 15.89
N ASP A 161 -16.29 -11.30 16.73
CA ASP A 161 -16.76 -12.28 17.71
C ASP A 161 -17.46 -11.68 18.93
N LYS A 162 -17.52 -10.36 19.02
CA LYS A 162 -18.03 -9.57 20.14
C LYS A 162 -17.19 -9.70 21.42
N GLU A 163 -16.03 -10.34 21.34
CA GLU A 163 -15.07 -10.41 22.41
C GLU A 163 -14.28 -9.10 22.51
N ARG A 164 -13.86 -8.75 23.70
CA ARG A 164 -13.08 -7.53 23.94
C ARG A 164 -11.62 -7.75 23.52
N ALA A 165 -11.09 -6.83 22.71
CA ALA A 165 -9.71 -6.82 22.29
C ALA A 165 -8.81 -5.89 23.13
N GLY A 166 -9.41 -4.82 23.69
CA GLY A 166 -8.67 -3.82 24.44
C GLY A 166 -9.45 -2.53 24.64
N ARG A 167 -8.74 -1.41 24.70
CA ARG A 167 -9.34 -0.07 24.84
C ARG A 167 -8.70 0.93 23.86
N VAL A 168 -9.47 1.89 23.43
CA VAL A 168 -8.98 3.02 22.63
C VAL A 168 -8.20 3.98 23.53
N VAL A 169 -6.97 4.30 23.16
CA VAL A 169 -6.10 5.21 23.92
C VAL A 169 -5.94 6.57 23.26
N ASP A 170 -5.95 6.61 21.92
CA ASP A 170 -5.82 7.88 21.21
C ASP A 170 -6.47 7.82 19.81
N ILE A 171 -6.57 8.96 19.18
CA ILE A 171 -7.04 9.14 17.81
C ILE A 171 -5.88 9.63 16.97
N TRP A 172 -5.64 9.01 15.83
CA TRP A 172 -4.66 9.47 14.86
C TRP A 172 -5.35 10.27 13.77
N ILE A 173 -4.84 11.45 13.53
CA ILE A 173 -5.41 12.43 12.61
C ILE A 173 -4.56 12.56 11.36
N ASP A 174 -5.24 12.87 10.27
CA ASP A 174 -4.62 13.40 9.06
C ASP A 174 -4.64 14.94 9.17
N LYS A 175 -3.46 15.54 9.32
CA LYS A 175 -3.31 16.99 9.47
C LYS A 175 -3.65 17.75 8.19
N SER A 176 -3.52 17.12 7.03
CA SER A 176 -3.80 17.76 5.73
C SER A 176 -5.28 17.80 5.43
N GLU A 177 -6.01 16.72 5.77
CA GLU A 177 -7.45 16.60 5.53
C GLU A 177 -8.31 16.93 6.76
N HIS A 178 -7.70 17.13 7.93
CA HIS A 178 -8.37 17.37 9.21
C HIS A 178 -9.37 16.25 9.55
N PHE A 179 -8.95 15.01 9.40
CA PHE A 179 -9.79 13.84 9.52
C PHE A 179 -9.18 12.80 10.47
N ALA A 180 -10.01 12.12 11.26
CA ALA A 180 -9.57 10.99 12.09
C ALA A 180 -9.37 9.75 11.21
N ARG A 181 -8.13 9.30 11.07
CA ARG A 181 -7.78 8.15 10.19
C ARG A 181 -7.72 6.83 10.91
N PHE A 182 -7.18 6.82 12.15
CA PHE A 182 -7.02 5.60 12.92
C PHE A 182 -7.42 5.84 14.37
N LEU A 183 -7.86 4.78 15.04
CA LEU A 183 -7.87 4.70 16.48
C LEU A 183 -6.67 3.90 16.96
N GLU A 184 -5.96 4.43 17.93
CA GLU A 184 -4.91 3.71 18.64
C GLU A 184 -5.54 2.87 19.75
N VAL A 185 -5.29 1.58 19.72
CA VAL A 185 -5.87 0.60 20.64
C VAL A 185 -4.76 -0.03 21.46
N GLU A 186 -4.89 0.05 22.78
CA GLU A 186 -4.08 -0.72 23.71
C GLU A 186 -4.74 -2.07 23.92
N LEU A 187 -4.03 -3.15 23.54
CA LEU A 187 -4.55 -4.51 23.63
C LEU A 187 -4.60 -4.99 25.09
N ASP A 188 -5.61 -5.74 25.43
CA ASP A 188 -5.66 -6.45 26.71
C ASP A 188 -4.50 -7.47 26.76
N PRO A 189 -3.84 -7.67 27.91
CA PRO A 189 -2.67 -8.55 28.02
C PRO A 189 -2.92 -9.98 27.53
N ALA A 190 -4.14 -10.50 27.76
CA ALA A 190 -4.53 -11.83 27.28
C ALA A 190 -4.58 -11.93 25.75
N ILE A 191 -5.02 -10.85 25.09
CA ILE A 191 -5.05 -10.78 23.60
C ILE A 191 -3.62 -10.64 23.08
N HIS A 192 -2.84 -9.74 23.66
CA HIS A 192 -1.45 -9.54 23.25
C HIS A 192 -0.63 -10.83 23.33
N ALA A 193 -0.85 -11.68 24.34
CA ALA A 193 -0.20 -12.96 24.51
C ALA A 193 -0.52 -13.98 23.39
N LEU A 194 -1.56 -13.74 22.58
CA LEU A 194 -1.94 -14.58 21.45
C LEU A 194 -1.15 -14.26 20.16
N ARG A 195 -0.25 -13.30 20.20
CA ARG A 195 0.53 -12.92 19.04
C ARG A 195 1.34 -14.12 18.53
N ILE A 196 1.05 -14.51 17.31
CA ILE A 196 1.85 -15.50 16.59
C ILE A 196 3.07 -14.75 16.04
N VAL A 197 4.24 -15.02 16.57
CA VAL A 197 5.49 -14.62 15.95
C VAL A 197 5.72 -15.64 14.82
N GLU A 198 5.14 -15.38 13.64
CA GLU A 198 5.57 -16.10 12.45
C GLU A 198 6.99 -15.61 12.17
N GLU A 199 7.95 -16.50 12.31
CA GLU A 199 9.23 -16.33 11.64
C GLU A 199 8.90 -16.14 10.15
N PRO A 200 9.40 -15.07 9.50
CA PRO A 200 9.20 -14.92 8.07
C PRO A 200 9.67 -16.24 7.44
N ALA A 201 8.75 -16.91 6.71
CA ALA A 201 9.11 -18.10 5.96
C ALA A 201 10.28 -17.68 5.08
N THR A 202 11.47 -18.13 5.43
CA THR A 202 12.65 -17.96 4.59
C THR A 202 12.30 -18.67 3.28
N PRO A 203 12.19 -17.98 2.15
CA PRO A 203 12.20 -18.67 0.86
C PRO A 203 13.44 -19.52 0.87
N ASP A 204 13.37 -20.76 0.40
CA ASP A 204 14.52 -21.65 0.32
C ASP A 204 15.72 -20.87 -0.21
N GLU A 205 16.63 -20.53 0.71
CA GLU A 205 17.72 -19.57 0.48
C GLU A 205 18.82 -20.15 -0.41
N GLU A 206 18.74 -21.44 -0.73
CA GLU A 206 19.80 -22.13 -1.47
C GLU A 206 19.99 -21.69 -2.91
N HIS A 207 19.05 -20.97 -3.53
CA HIS A 207 19.17 -20.59 -4.95
C HIS A 207 19.30 -19.09 -5.23
N LEU A 208 19.18 -18.20 -4.25
CA LEU A 208 19.25 -16.76 -4.49
C LEU A 208 20.55 -16.08 -4.01
N PHE A 209 21.38 -16.76 -3.21
CA PHE A 209 22.46 -16.11 -2.46
C PHE A 209 23.90 -16.51 -2.85
N ASP A 210 24.09 -17.19 -3.94
CA ASP A 210 25.46 -17.58 -4.38
C ASP A 210 26.32 -16.40 -4.92
N LYS A 211 25.83 -15.15 -4.80
CA LYS A 211 26.55 -13.95 -5.28
C LYS A 211 26.32 -12.70 -4.44
N VAL A 212 26.28 -12.80 -3.13
CA VAL A 212 26.18 -11.61 -2.28
C VAL A 212 27.40 -11.49 -1.39
N ASP A 213 28.22 -10.46 -1.67
CA ASP A 213 29.45 -10.16 -0.96
C ASP A 213 29.28 -9.97 0.57
N ASP A 214 30.36 -10.22 1.34
CA ASP A 214 30.42 -10.17 2.82
C ASP A 214 29.85 -8.91 3.50
N ALA A 215 29.77 -7.77 2.79
CA ALA A 215 29.19 -6.55 3.30
C ALA A 215 27.68 -6.63 3.60
N THR A 216 26.98 -7.60 3.02
CA THR A 216 25.53 -7.82 3.22
C THR A 216 25.25 -8.68 4.44
N ALA A 217 26.19 -9.52 4.88
CA ALA A 217 26.03 -10.35 6.06
C ALA A 217 25.94 -9.51 7.36
N GLU A 218 26.78 -8.46 7.48
CA GLU A 218 26.73 -7.54 8.63
C GLU A 218 25.43 -6.71 8.66
N THR A 219 24.95 -6.27 7.48
CA THR A 219 23.68 -5.53 7.37
C THR A 219 22.50 -6.43 7.72
N ARG A 220 22.53 -7.69 7.30
CA ARG A 220 21.52 -8.71 7.59
C ARG A 220 21.46 -9.05 9.09
N ASP A 221 22.61 -9.24 9.71
CA ASP A 221 22.73 -9.57 11.13
C ASP A 221 22.27 -8.38 12.01
N ARG A 222 22.56 -7.15 11.57
CA ARG A 222 22.07 -5.91 12.21
C ARG A 222 20.55 -5.77 12.09
N LEU A 223 19.99 -5.99 10.89
CA LEU A 223 18.53 -5.95 10.68
C LEU A 223 17.80 -7.02 11.47
N SER A 224 18.35 -8.24 11.51
CA SER A 224 17.79 -9.35 12.28
C SER A 224 17.81 -9.07 13.79
N ARG A 225 18.86 -8.45 14.32
CA ARG A 225 18.93 -8.02 15.72
C ARG A 225 17.94 -6.90 16.04
N GLU A 226 17.82 -5.88 15.17
CA GLU A 226 16.85 -4.80 15.35
C GLU A 226 15.39 -5.30 15.34
N ILE A 227 15.10 -6.33 14.55
CA ILE A 227 13.77 -6.96 14.51
C ILE A 227 13.53 -7.81 15.77
N THR A 228 14.57 -8.45 16.30
CA THR A 228 14.46 -9.35 17.47
C THR A 228 14.43 -8.58 18.80
N GLU A 229 14.99 -7.38 18.86
CA GLU A 229 15.06 -6.54 20.07
C GLU A 229 13.84 -5.60 20.26
N ALA A 230 13.03 -5.39 19.23
CA ALA A 230 11.83 -4.56 19.37
C ALA A 230 10.76 -5.32 20.18
N PRO A 231 10.37 -4.84 21.36
CA PRO A 231 9.27 -5.46 22.10
C PRO A 231 8.00 -5.44 21.25
N PRO A 232 7.19 -6.51 21.28
CA PRO A 232 5.97 -6.57 20.50
C PRO A 232 5.05 -5.39 20.85
N PRO A 233 4.44 -4.71 19.89
CA PRO A 233 3.63 -3.54 20.15
C PRO A 233 2.40 -3.91 20.98
N HIS A 234 2.27 -3.33 22.16
CA HIS A 234 1.05 -3.40 22.95
C HIS A 234 -0.08 -2.57 22.35
N ARG A 235 0.25 -1.69 21.40
CA ARG A 235 -0.68 -0.76 20.78
C ARG A 235 -0.70 -0.96 19.28
N VAL A 236 -1.92 -1.08 18.76
CA VAL A 236 -2.18 -1.26 17.34
C VAL A 236 -3.06 -0.12 16.84
N LEU A 237 -2.96 0.16 15.53
CA LEU A 237 -3.82 1.13 14.87
C LEU A 237 -4.91 0.39 14.11
N ILE A 238 -6.17 0.84 14.27
CA ILE A 238 -7.27 0.38 13.44
C ILE A 238 -7.80 1.56 12.60
N PRO A 239 -7.93 1.41 11.26
CA PRO A 239 -8.49 2.47 10.43
C PRO A 239 -9.96 2.74 10.78
N THR A 240 -10.35 4.00 10.79
CA THR A 240 -11.71 4.42 11.17
C THR A 240 -12.79 3.91 10.22
N GLU A 241 -12.43 3.57 8.99
CA GLU A 241 -13.33 2.96 7.99
C GLU A 241 -13.80 1.54 8.36
N PHE A 242 -13.09 0.86 9.26
CA PHE A 242 -13.42 -0.52 9.69
C PHE A 242 -14.09 -0.58 11.07
N ILE A 243 -14.50 0.55 11.61
CA ILE A 243 -15.13 0.60 12.92
C ILE A 243 -16.53 1.19 12.88
N SER A 244 -17.31 0.84 13.89
CA SER A 244 -18.54 1.50 14.27
C SER A 244 -18.51 1.86 15.76
N THR A 245 -19.08 3.00 16.11
CA THR A 245 -19.11 3.48 17.49
C THR A 245 -20.50 3.38 18.08
N ASN A 246 -20.59 2.97 19.34
CA ASN A 246 -21.82 3.02 20.13
C ASN A 246 -21.61 3.88 21.38
N PRO A 247 -21.95 5.17 21.33
CA PRO A 247 -21.74 6.10 22.44
C PRO A 247 -22.49 5.73 23.71
N ALA A 248 -23.69 5.18 23.58
CA ALA A 248 -24.52 4.80 24.73
C ALA A 248 -23.85 3.69 25.55
N ARG A 249 -23.11 2.81 24.92
CA ARG A 249 -22.38 1.72 25.57
C ARG A 249 -20.90 2.02 25.78
N ARG A 250 -20.42 3.16 25.32
CA ARG A 250 -18.98 3.51 25.27
C ARG A 250 -18.16 2.39 24.63
N LEU A 251 -18.58 1.95 23.45
CA LEU A 251 -18.07 0.78 22.78
C LEU A 251 -17.70 1.13 21.34
N VAL A 252 -16.52 0.69 20.91
CA VAL A 252 -16.10 0.64 19.52
C VAL A 252 -16.17 -0.81 19.05
N ARG A 253 -16.72 -1.05 17.87
CA ARG A 253 -16.84 -2.38 17.28
C ARG A 253 -16.21 -2.40 15.91
N THR A 254 -15.54 -3.50 15.61
CA THR A 254 -15.11 -3.82 14.25
C THR A 254 -15.72 -5.14 13.79
N ASP A 255 -16.07 -5.18 12.52
CA ASP A 255 -16.48 -6.42 11.82
C ASP A 255 -15.36 -6.97 10.94
N ALA A 256 -14.19 -6.31 10.90
CA ALA A 256 -13.07 -6.71 10.08
C ALA A 256 -12.28 -7.88 10.67
N VAL A 257 -12.07 -7.90 11.99
CA VAL A 257 -11.22 -8.87 12.68
C VAL A 257 -11.86 -9.36 13.97
N THR A 258 -11.49 -10.57 14.44
CA THR A 258 -11.83 -11.06 15.78
C THR A 258 -10.93 -10.42 16.85
N ALA A 259 -11.31 -10.49 18.11
CA ALA A 259 -10.48 -9.99 19.21
C ALA A 259 -9.08 -10.62 19.20
N ALA A 260 -8.98 -11.92 19.01
CA ALA A 260 -7.69 -12.63 18.96
C ALA A 260 -6.80 -12.17 17.80
N GLN A 261 -7.40 -11.86 16.64
CA GLN A 261 -6.65 -11.41 15.47
C GLN A 261 -6.03 -10.01 15.64
N PHE A 262 -6.50 -9.19 16.57
CA PHE A 262 -5.81 -7.94 16.91
C PHE A 262 -4.36 -8.14 17.35
N ALA A 263 -4.03 -9.29 17.92
CA ALA A 263 -2.67 -9.61 18.33
C ALA A 263 -1.69 -9.59 17.15
N ASN A 264 -2.15 -10.02 15.96
CA ASN A 264 -1.34 -10.12 14.75
C ASN A 264 -1.44 -8.88 13.85
N ALA A 265 -2.18 -7.85 14.25
CA ALA A 265 -2.25 -6.60 13.48
C ALA A 265 -0.84 -6.00 13.31
N PRO A 266 -0.50 -5.50 12.10
CA PRO A 266 0.80 -4.91 11.86
C PRO A 266 1.09 -3.76 12.82
N GLY A 267 2.26 -3.78 13.43
CA GLY A 267 2.75 -2.73 14.32
C GLY A 267 3.34 -1.56 13.54
N ARG A 268 3.80 -0.55 14.28
CA ARG A 268 4.56 0.59 13.80
C ARG A 268 5.91 0.67 14.52
N LYS A 269 6.89 1.31 13.87
CA LYS A 269 8.25 1.45 14.40
C LYS A 269 8.36 2.57 15.44
N ALA A 270 7.57 3.62 15.29
CA ALA A 270 7.61 4.79 16.15
C ALA A 270 6.26 5.07 16.82
N ASP A 271 6.30 5.61 18.04
CA ASP A 271 5.09 5.88 18.82
C ASP A 271 4.25 7.05 18.28
N THR A 272 4.89 7.99 17.59
CA THR A 272 4.25 9.22 17.11
C THR A 272 4.32 9.42 15.60
N LEU A 273 4.88 8.47 14.86
CA LEU A 273 5.03 8.52 13.40
C LEU A 273 4.46 7.25 12.78
N LEU A 274 3.90 7.40 11.59
CA LEU A 274 3.41 6.31 10.77
C LEU A 274 4.01 6.45 9.37
N THR A 275 4.67 5.40 8.90
CA THR A 275 5.22 5.39 7.54
C THR A 275 4.13 5.01 6.53
N ALA A 276 4.31 5.43 5.28
CA ALA A 276 3.38 5.09 4.21
C ALA A 276 3.27 3.56 3.99
N ARG A 277 4.36 2.82 4.23
CA ARG A 277 4.35 1.36 4.17
C ARG A 277 3.57 0.74 5.32
N GLU A 278 3.75 1.23 6.55
CA GLU A 278 3.01 0.77 7.72
C GLU A 278 1.51 1.03 7.56
N GLU A 279 1.14 2.22 7.08
CA GLU A 279 -0.25 2.56 6.75
C GLU A 279 -0.88 1.52 5.81
N GLN A 280 -0.20 1.21 4.69
CA GLN A 280 -0.69 0.25 3.71
C GLN A 280 -0.84 -1.15 4.28
N ARG A 281 0.13 -1.61 5.08
CA ARG A 281 0.07 -2.92 5.74
C ARG A 281 -1.08 -3.02 6.73
N ILE A 282 -1.29 -1.99 7.55
CA ILE A 282 -2.40 -1.93 8.50
C ILE A 282 -3.73 -1.98 7.76
N ARG A 283 -3.91 -1.16 6.72
CA ARG A 283 -5.13 -1.15 5.92
C ARG A 283 -5.39 -2.48 5.22
N GLY A 284 -4.34 -3.07 4.62
CA GLY A 284 -4.42 -4.38 4.00
C GLY A 284 -4.86 -5.45 4.98
N TYR A 285 -4.31 -5.47 6.19
CA TYR A 285 -4.67 -6.42 7.24
C TYR A 285 -6.17 -6.35 7.60
N PHE A 286 -6.67 -5.18 7.96
CA PHE A 286 -8.09 -5.02 8.31
C PHE A 286 -9.01 -5.20 7.10
N GLY A 287 -8.59 -4.78 5.91
CA GLY A 287 -9.32 -5.02 4.67
C GLY A 287 -9.44 -6.51 4.35
N GLY A 288 -8.35 -7.26 4.50
CA GLY A 288 -8.33 -8.72 4.34
C GLY A 288 -9.24 -9.44 5.32
N GLY A 289 -9.40 -8.90 6.52
CA GLY A 289 -10.23 -9.45 7.57
C GLY A 289 -11.72 -9.59 7.18
N PHE A 290 -12.23 -8.72 6.31
CA PHE A 290 -13.61 -8.87 5.83
C PHE A 290 -13.86 -10.21 5.14
N LEU A 291 -12.88 -10.79 4.48
CA LEU A 291 -12.98 -12.11 3.87
C LEU A 291 -12.45 -13.21 4.80
N TYR A 292 -11.30 -12.96 5.44
CA TYR A 292 -10.52 -14.01 6.07
C TYR A 292 -10.73 -14.18 7.58
N ALA A 293 -11.32 -13.18 8.27
CA ALA A 293 -11.52 -13.26 9.72
C ALA A 293 -12.43 -14.42 10.17
N SER A 294 -13.34 -14.87 9.30
CA SER A 294 -14.23 -15.99 9.60
C SER A 294 -14.33 -16.94 8.41
N PRO A 295 -14.20 -18.26 8.62
CA PRO A 295 -14.37 -19.26 7.55
C PRO A 295 -15.73 -19.16 6.84
N ARG A 296 -16.77 -18.70 7.55
CA ARG A 296 -18.13 -18.55 6.97
C ARG A 296 -18.20 -17.47 5.87
N ARG A 297 -17.25 -16.54 5.81
CA ARG A 297 -17.21 -15.48 4.81
C ARG A 297 -16.51 -15.88 3.51
N ARG A 298 -15.71 -16.93 3.55
CA ARG A 298 -14.91 -17.37 2.38
C ARG A 298 -15.76 -17.99 1.26
N GLY A 299 -17.02 -18.29 1.52
CA GLY A 299 -17.88 -19.01 0.56
C GLY A 299 -17.46 -20.48 0.40
N PRO A 300 -18.22 -21.26 -0.38
CA PRO A 300 -17.78 -22.59 -0.73
C PRO A 300 -16.52 -22.50 -1.60
N LEU A 301 -15.51 -23.26 -1.25
CA LEU A 301 -14.36 -23.51 -2.13
C LEU A 301 -14.93 -24.23 -3.37
N LEU A 302 -14.82 -23.60 -4.54
CA LEU A 302 -15.24 -24.15 -5.82
C LEU A 302 -14.32 -25.30 -6.25
#